data_5f1e4a74a54f257470836d01657890d6
#
_entry.id   5f1e4a74a54f257470836d01657890d6
#
_cell.length_a   1.000
_cell.length_b   1.000
_cell.length_c   1.000
_cell.angle_alpha   90.00
_cell.angle_beta   90.00
_cell.angle_gamma   90.00
#
_symmetry.space_group_name_H-M   'P 1'
#
loop_
_entity.id
_entity.type
_entity.pdbx_description
1 polymer ?
#
loop_
_entity_poly.entity_id
_entity_poly.type
_entity_poly.pdbx_seq_one_letter_code
_entity_poly.pdbx_strand_id
1 'polypeptide(L)'
;MTQSEEQRRKDDDIKFSKTELLSELQTSHFELEMQYRELKETQQQLSESHSRFEDLYEYAPVGYLTLDKTGHILSLNLRGAKLLNNDRESLIGKSFMECFFDINKQVFTDYLQKVFITTGKTTVDLKIKNADEHINYIRLQSTVMCDSSTCLMIMSDISQLKKTINLNRNLLNENRRLMKELFQVQEKERRSLARELHDELGQWLTVIRIENEVILNNTPADSMSAASARAIGDCTQKMNEVIHEMLHKLRPMLLDTLGLIDALLELKRQWSTHHPQIILEFKVNGELDKLHESINIAIFRIIQEGLNNIYNHSEATWAQISLSRESDLECMEDCLLLTIEDNGKGYNINQQFRGLGLLGMRERVIAMGGTLSVRSACNEGTEINIKLPIEHSDYDETNLYPVD
;
A
#
# COMPACT_ATOMS: atom_id res chain seq x y z
N MET A 1 28.94 6.15 -112.34
CA MET A 1 29.04 5.72 -110.89
C MET A 1 27.96 4.71 -110.70
N THR A 2 28.37 3.53 -110.31
CA THR A 2 27.77 2.28 -110.69
C THR A 2 26.84 1.70 -109.58
N GLN A 3 25.81 0.93 -110.01
CA GLN A 3 24.87 0.18 -109.18
C GLN A 3 25.56 -0.56 -108.00
N SER A 4 26.86 -0.80 -108.07
CA SER A 4 27.71 -1.41 -107.02
C SER A 4 27.96 -0.56 -105.82
N GLU A 5 28.01 0.78 -105.90
CA GLU A 5 28.21 1.72 -104.78
C GLU A 5 26.91 1.95 -103.96
N GLU A 6 25.77 1.94 -104.65
CA GLU A 6 24.44 2.05 -103.99
C GLU A 6 24.06 0.83 -103.23
N GLN A 7 24.47 -0.37 -103.66
CA GLN A 7 24.27 -1.62 -103.02
C GLN A 7 25.17 -1.75 -101.71
N ARG A 8 26.43 -1.28 -101.79
CA ARG A 8 27.31 -1.21 -100.64
C ARG A 8 26.80 -0.26 -99.54
N ARG A 9 26.27 0.92 -99.94
CA ARG A 9 25.69 1.85 -98.96
C ARG A 9 24.43 1.25 -98.26
N LYS A 10 23.57 0.58 -99.01
CA LYS A 10 22.43 -0.15 -98.40
C LYS A 10 22.84 -1.27 -97.47
N ASP A 11 23.87 -2.01 -97.83
CA ASP A 11 24.40 -3.09 -96.97
C ASP A 11 25.09 -2.55 -95.71
N ASP A 12 25.78 -1.42 -95.79
CA ASP A 12 26.39 -0.74 -94.68
C ASP A 12 25.35 -0.07 -93.74
N ASP A 13 24.30 0.54 -94.29
CA ASP A 13 23.14 1.09 -93.54
C ASP A 13 22.38 -0.02 -92.82
N ILE A 14 22.14 -1.18 -93.47
CA ILE A 14 21.51 -2.34 -92.83
C ILE A 14 22.39 -2.92 -91.73
N LYS A 15 23.69 -2.93 -91.92
CA LYS A 15 24.66 -3.45 -90.92
C LYS A 15 24.73 -2.52 -89.73
N PHE A 16 24.68 -1.19 -89.95
CA PHE A 16 24.68 -0.18 -88.88
C PHE A 16 23.39 -0.26 -88.07
N SER A 17 22.21 -0.32 -88.72
CA SER A 17 20.92 -0.49 -88.09
C SER A 17 20.83 -1.80 -87.30
N LYS A 18 21.41 -2.88 -87.80
CA LYS A 18 21.43 -4.20 -87.07
C LYS A 18 22.31 -4.19 -85.83
N THR A 19 23.44 -3.45 -85.86
CA THR A 19 24.35 -3.29 -84.70
C THR A 19 23.72 -2.42 -83.64
N GLU A 20 23.00 -1.39 -84.00
CA GLU A 20 22.26 -0.46 -83.13
C GLU A 20 21.08 -1.22 -82.44
N LEU A 21 20.30 -1.98 -83.17
CA LEU A 21 19.24 -2.84 -82.62
C LEU A 21 19.79 -3.92 -81.68
N LEU A 22 20.94 -4.52 -81.96
CA LEU A 22 21.58 -5.49 -81.13
C LEU A 22 22.05 -4.86 -79.81
N SER A 23 22.60 -3.63 -79.84
CA SER A 23 23.00 -2.92 -78.64
C SER A 23 21.83 -2.48 -77.77
N GLU A 24 20.70 -2.01 -78.39
CA GLU A 24 19.47 -1.72 -77.67
C GLU A 24 18.87 -2.98 -77.01
N LEU A 25 18.87 -4.10 -77.71
CA LEU A 25 18.37 -5.37 -77.23
C LEU A 25 19.25 -5.91 -76.07
N GLN A 26 20.57 -5.76 -76.15
CA GLN A 26 21.49 -6.11 -75.08
C GLN A 26 21.31 -5.19 -73.82
N THR A 27 21.09 -3.90 -74.02
CA THR A 27 20.82 -2.95 -72.96
C THR A 27 19.50 -3.27 -72.25
N SER A 28 18.42 -3.48 -73.05
CA SER A 28 17.11 -3.88 -72.53
C SER A 28 17.15 -5.25 -71.79
N HIS A 29 17.90 -6.21 -72.31
CA HIS A 29 18.08 -7.50 -71.63
C HIS A 29 18.81 -7.36 -70.32
N PHE A 30 19.84 -6.51 -70.25
CA PHE A 30 20.57 -6.23 -69.03
C PHE A 30 19.69 -5.51 -67.98
N GLU A 31 18.88 -4.52 -68.41
CA GLU A 31 17.89 -3.83 -67.57
C GLU A 31 16.88 -4.83 -67.01
N LEU A 32 16.33 -5.72 -67.85
CA LEU A 32 15.39 -6.74 -67.44
C LEU A 32 16.00 -7.74 -66.45
N GLU A 33 17.26 -8.16 -66.67
CA GLU A 33 17.98 -9.01 -65.68
C GLU A 33 18.19 -8.33 -64.35
N MET A 34 18.52 -7.04 -64.36
CA MET A 34 18.67 -6.25 -63.13
C MET A 34 17.34 -6.13 -62.36
N GLN A 35 16.23 -5.78 -63.07
CA GLN A 35 14.90 -5.72 -62.48
C GLN A 35 14.44 -7.08 -61.92
N TYR A 36 14.70 -8.16 -62.64
CA TYR A 36 14.37 -9.50 -62.21
C TYR A 36 15.15 -9.87 -60.91
N ARG A 37 16.42 -9.49 -60.83
CA ARG A 37 17.24 -9.72 -59.62
C ARG A 37 16.73 -8.92 -58.42
N GLU A 38 16.45 -7.65 -58.64
CA GLU A 38 15.90 -6.75 -57.61
C GLU A 38 14.52 -7.22 -57.10
N LEU A 39 13.67 -7.64 -58.00
CA LEU A 39 12.35 -8.23 -57.66
C LEU A 39 12.49 -9.48 -56.80
N LYS A 40 13.42 -10.36 -57.18
CA LYS A 40 13.69 -11.61 -56.47
C LYS A 40 14.26 -11.36 -55.05
N GLU A 41 15.18 -10.42 -54.94
CA GLU A 41 15.74 -10.02 -53.62
C GLU A 41 14.65 -9.40 -52.71
N THR A 42 13.81 -8.52 -53.26
CA THR A 42 12.68 -7.90 -52.54
C THR A 42 11.66 -8.93 -52.10
N GLN A 43 11.38 -9.90 -52.96
CA GLN A 43 10.44 -10.99 -52.65
C GLN A 43 10.98 -11.91 -51.56
N GLN A 44 12.29 -12.18 -51.58
CA GLN A 44 12.95 -12.96 -50.51
C GLN A 44 12.93 -12.21 -49.16
N GLN A 45 13.28 -10.93 -49.15
CA GLN A 45 13.24 -10.10 -47.96
C GLN A 45 11.83 -10.00 -47.35
N LEU A 46 10.82 -9.86 -48.22
CA LEU A 46 9.42 -9.84 -47.82
C LEU A 46 9.01 -11.16 -47.17
N SER A 47 9.41 -12.32 -47.77
CA SER A 47 9.12 -13.65 -47.25
C SER A 47 9.80 -13.89 -45.90
N GLU A 48 11.07 -13.50 -45.77
CA GLU A 48 11.79 -13.60 -44.48
C GLU A 48 11.19 -12.71 -43.39
N SER A 49 10.79 -11.49 -43.76
CA SER A 49 10.11 -10.58 -42.85
C SER A 49 8.76 -11.11 -42.39
N HIS A 50 7.97 -11.67 -43.33
CA HIS A 50 6.66 -12.26 -43.04
C HIS A 50 6.81 -13.48 -42.09
N SER A 51 7.73 -14.41 -42.37
CA SER A 51 7.97 -15.54 -41.50
C SER A 51 8.41 -15.14 -40.09
N ARG A 52 9.27 -14.13 -39.97
CA ARG A 52 9.69 -13.59 -38.67
C ARG A 52 8.53 -12.95 -37.89
N PHE A 53 7.64 -12.28 -38.62
CA PHE A 53 6.45 -11.68 -38.02
C PHE A 53 5.45 -12.73 -37.54
N GLU A 54 5.25 -13.81 -38.31
CA GLU A 54 4.44 -14.97 -37.91
C GLU A 54 4.99 -15.62 -36.65
N ASP A 55 6.29 -15.85 -36.56
CA ASP A 55 6.92 -16.44 -35.38
C ASP A 55 6.72 -15.57 -34.14
N LEU A 56 6.94 -14.24 -34.25
CA LEU A 56 6.74 -13.30 -33.17
C LEU A 56 5.27 -13.24 -32.70
N TYR A 57 4.32 -13.36 -33.61
CA TYR A 57 2.89 -13.36 -33.30
C TYR A 57 2.45 -14.68 -32.64
N GLU A 58 2.81 -15.82 -33.21
CA GLU A 58 2.34 -17.12 -32.76
C GLU A 58 2.97 -17.56 -31.41
N TYR A 59 4.26 -17.26 -31.22
CA TYR A 59 5.01 -17.63 -30.00
C TYR A 59 5.12 -16.52 -28.96
N ALA A 60 4.36 -15.44 -29.10
CA ALA A 60 4.31 -14.38 -28.10
C ALA A 60 3.89 -14.92 -26.72
N PRO A 61 4.44 -14.39 -25.61
CA PRO A 61 4.06 -14.80 -24.24
C PRO A 61 2.63 -14.40 -23.85
N VAL A 62 1.97 -13.61 -24.67
CA VAL A 62 0.59 -13.09 -24.49
C VAL A 62 -0.32 -13.60 -25.60
N GLY A 63 -1.62 -13.72 -25.31
CA GLY A 63 -2.63 -13.99 -26.33
C GLY A 63 -2.93 -12.71 -27.13
N TYR A 64 -2.77 -12.76 -28.44
CA TYR A 64 -3.24 -11.74 -29.36
C TYR A 64 -4.57 -12.18 -29.97
N LEU A 65 -5.55 -11.30 -29.95
CA LEU A 65 -6.86 -11.49 -30.55
C LEU A 65 -7.25 -10.26 -31.37
N THR A 66 -7.92 -10.47 -32.47
CA THR A 66 -8.62 -9.41 -33.20
C THR A 66 -10.10 -9.68 -33.12
N LEU A 67 -10.88 -8.70 -32.66
CA LEU A 67 -12.33 -8.79 -32.57
C LEU A 67 -12.99 -7.75 -33.50
N ASP A 68 -14.18 -8.09 -33.98
CA ASP A 68 -15.06 -7.12 -34.61
C ASP A 68 -15.86 -6.29 -33.57
N LYS A 69 -16.67 -5.32 -34.02
CA LYS A 69 -17.52 -4.49 -33.13
C LYS A 69 -18.54 -5.27 -32.32
N THR A 70 -18.89 -6.46 -32.76
CA THR A 70 -19.90 -7.32 -32.12
C THR A 70 -19.25 -8.32 -31.14
N GLY A 71 -17.91 -8.35 -31.09
CA GLY A 71 -17.14 -9.20 -30.19
C GLY A 71 -16.87 -10.61 -30.73
N HIS A 72 -17.00 -10.83 -32.06
CA HIS A 72 -16.60 -12.09 -32.69
C HIS A 72 -15.08 -12.11 -32.92
N ILE A 73 -14.50 -13.28 -32.73
CA ILE A 73 -13.06 -13.51 -32.90
C ILE A 73 -12.75 -13.64 -34.38
N LEU A 74 -11.99 -12.68 -34.94
CA LEU A 74 -11.52 -12.70 -36.31
C LEU A 74 -10.20 -13.46 -36.46
N SER A 75 -9.29 -13.27 -35.52
CA SER A 75 -8.02 -13.98 -35.46
C SER A 75 -7.53 -14.10 -34.03
N LEU A 76 -6.75 -15.13 -33.75
CA LEU A 76 -6.00 -15.27 -32.48
C LEU A 76 -4.73 -16.08 -32.72
N ASN A 77 -3.70 -15.81 -31.92
CA ASN A 77 -2.45 -16.59 -31.93
C ASN A 77 -2.56 -17.86 -31.08
N LEU A 78 -1.56 -18.73 -31.16
CA LEU A 78 -1.50 -19.98 -30.41
C LEU A 78 -1.60 -19.76 -28.88
N ARG A 79 -0.99 -18.70 -28.36
CA ARG A 79 -1.07 -18.40 -26.93
C ARG A 79 -2.48 -18.01 -26.51
N GLY A 80 -3.19 -17.26 -27.33
CA GLY A 80 -4.61 -16.90 -27.13
C GLY A 80 -5.51 -18.12 -27.04
N ALA A 81 -5.35 -19.06 -27.99
CA ALA A 81 -6.09 -20.32 -27.97
C ALA A 81 -5.82 -21.16 -26.71
N LYS A 82 -4.52 -21.26 -26.30
CA LYS A 82 -4.14 -21.95 -25.05
C LYS A 82 -4.71 -21.31 -23.81
N LEU A 83 -4.77 -19.98 -23.73
CA LEU A 83 -5.34 -19.27 -22.57
C LEU A 83 -6.85 -19.52 -22.45
N LEU A 84 -7.54 -19.68 -23.58
CA LEU A 84 -8.97 -20.02 -23.63
C LEU A 84 -9.23 -21.53 -23.51
N ASN A 85 -8.17 -22.33 -23.50
CA ASN A 85 -8.22 -23.79 -23.42
C ASN A 85 -9.13 -24.42 -24.49
N ASN A 86 -9.04 -23.90 -25.72
CA ASN A 86 -9.82 -24.36 -26.87
C ASN A 86 -8.97 -24.34 -28.14
N ASP A 87 -9.38 -25.13 -29.12
CA ASP A 87 -8.72 -25.15 -30.41
C ASP A 87 -8.98 -23.86 -31.20
N ARG A 88 -7.95 -23.32 -31.82
CA ARG A 88 -7.99 -22.09 -32.59
C ARG A 88 -9.12 -22.07 -33.61
N GLU A 89 -9.24 -23.15 -34.39
CA GLU A 89 -10.24 -23.26 -35.46
C GLU A 89 -11.67 -23.24 -34.92
N SER A 90 -11.87 -23.76 -33.71
CA SER A 90 -13.17 -23.75 -33.05
C SER A 90 -13.58 -22.40 -32.49
N LEU A 91 -12.63 -21.49 -32.28
CA LEU A 91 -12.85 -20.15 -31.67
C LEU A 91 -13.07 -19.05 -32.74
N ILE A 92 -12.48 -19.19 -33.92
CA ILE A 92 -12.61 -18.22 -35.02
C ILE A 92 -14.08 -18.14 -35.44
N GLY A 93 -14.62 -16.93 -35.54
CA GLY A 93 -16.01 -16.63 -35.90
C GLY A 93 -17.00 -16.76 -34.75
N LYS A 94 -16.60 -17.26 -33.56
CA LYS A 94 -17.47 -17.32 -32.38
C LYS A 94 -17.41 -16.02 -31.58
N SER A 95 -18.45 -15.79 -30.78
CA SER A 95 -18.48 -14.68 -29.84
C SER A 95 -17.51 -14.94 -28.70
N PHE A 96 -16.61 -13.99 -28.45
CA PHE A 96 -15.66 -14.07 -27.33
C PHE A 96 -16.37 -14.09 -25.96
N MET A 97 -17.61 -13.60 -25.89
CA MET A 97 -18.44 -13.64 -24.68
C MET A 97 -18.77 -15.06 -24.21
N GLU A 98 -18.75 -16.05 -25.10
CA GLU A 98 -19.01 -17.44 -24.74
C GLU A 98 -17.92 -18.03 -23.82
N CYS A 99 -16.73 -17.42 -23.82
CA CYS A 99 -15.61 -17.81 -22.97
C CYS A 99 -15.73 -17.34 -21.51
N PHE A 100 -16.76 -16.54 -21.17
CA PHE A 100 -16.90 -15.92 -19.84
C PHE A 100 -18.03 -16.54 -19.02
N PHE A 101 -17.93 -16.38 -17.68
CA PHE A 101 -19.07 -16.56 -16.80
C PHE A 101 -20.12 -15.46 -17.04
N ASP A 102 -21.39 -15.76 -16.79
CA ASP A 102 -22.49 -14.82 -17.06
C ASP A 102 -22.30 -13.45 -16.40
N ILE A 103 -21.76 -13.43 -15.18
CA ILE A 103 -21.49 -12.19 -14.45
C ILE A 103 -20.46 -11.26 -15.17
N ASN A 104 -19.58 -11.81 -16.00
CA ASN A 104 -18.57 -11.05 -16.71
C ASN A 104 -19.00 -10.66 -18.13
N LYS A 105 -20.11 -11.21 -18.63
CA LYS A 105 -20.61 -10.90 -19.97
C LYS A 105 -21.00 -9.43 -20.11
N GLN A 106 -21.69 -8.89 -19.10
CA GLN A 106 -22.07 -7.48 -19.10
C GLN A 106 -20.82 -6.57 -19.00
N VAL A 107 -19.89 -6.92 -18.09
CA VAL A 107 -18.63 -6.16 -17.93
C VAL A 107 -17.83 -6.13 -19.22
N PHE A 108 -17.78 -7.25 -19.94
CA PHE A 108 -17.10 -7.31 -21.25
C PHE A 108 -17.83 -6.49 -22.33
N THR A 109 -19.15 -6.51 -22.34
CA THR A 109 -19.96 -5.71 -23.29
C THR A 109 -19.69 -4.22 -23.11
N ASP A 110 -19.76 -3.74 -21.87
CA ASP A 110 -19.49 -2.33 -21.52
C ASP A 110 -18.03 -1.96 -21.85
N TYR A 111 -17.10 -2.88 -21.59
CA TYR A 111 -15.70 -2.71 -21.95
C TYR A 111 -15.50 -2.60 -23.46
N LEU A 112 -16.11 -3.49 -24.26
CA LEU A 112 -15.98 -3.48 -25.71
C LEU A 112 -16.56 -2.19 -26.30
N GLN A 113 -17.71 -1.72 -25.83
CA GLN A 113 -18.27 -0.43 -26.22
C GLN A 113 -17.29 0.72 -25.93
N LYS A 114 -16.69 0.71 -24.73
CA LYS A 114 -15.70 1.72 -24.32
C LYS A 114 -14.47 1.70 -25.23
N VAL A 115 -14.00 0.53 -25.65
CA VAL A 115 -12.85 0.39 -26.58
C VAL A 115 -13.09 1.16 -27.87
N PHE A 116 -14.28 1.05 -28.48
CA PHE A 116 -14.59 1.71 -29.76
C PHE A 116 -14.93 3.20 -29.65
N ILE A 117 -15.20 3.70 -28.43
CA ILE A 117 -15.49 5.12 -28.18
C ILE A 117 -14.22 5.89 -27.78
N THR A 118 -13.28 5.23 -27.08
CA THR A 118 -12.12 5.88 -26.48
C THR A 118 -10.90 5.78 -27.41
N THR A 119 -10.28 6.90 -27.71
CA THR A 119 -8.97 6.90 -28.38
C THR A 119 -7.88 6.52 -27.37
N GLY A 120 -7.37 5.27 -27.43
CA GLY A 120 -6.27 4.82 -26.60
C GLY A 120 -6.43 3.39 -26.06
N LYS A 121 -5.53 3.01 -25.17
CA LYS A 121 -5.54 1.68 -24.56
C LYS A 121 -6.57 1.61 -23.44
N THR A 122 -7.47 0.66 -23.53
CA THR A 122 -8.41 0.30 -22.47
C THR A 122 -8.02 -1.02 -21.84
N THR A 123 -8.26 -1.18 -20.53
CA THR A 123 -7.87 -2.38 -19.78
C THR A 123 -9.02 -2.86 -18.92
N VAL A 124 -9.22 -4.18 -18.84
CA VAL A 124 -10.18 -4.83 -17.95
C VAL A 124 -9.61 -6.16 -17.44
N ASP A 125 -9.89 -6.49 -16.17
CA ASP A 125 -9.60 -7.81 -15.59
C ASP A 125 -10.89 -8.62 -15.53
N LEU A 126 -10.89 -9.83 -16.09
CA LEU A 126 -12.05 -10.71 -16.17
C LEU A 126 -11.71 -12.11 -15.67
N LYS A 127 -12.76 -12.84 -15.28
CA LYS A 127 -12.68 -14.27 -14.98
C LYS A 127 -13.14 -15.06 -16.19
N ILE A 128 -12.33 -16.02 -16.62
CA ILE A 128 -12.72 -16.97 -17.67
C ILE A 128 -12.95 -18.35 -17.08
N LYS A 129 -13.85 -19.08 -17.72
CA LYS A 129 -14.13 -20.49 -17.40
C LYS A 129 -13.27 -21.36 -18.31
N ASN A 130 -12.43 -22.22 -17.71
CA ASN A 130 -11.75 -23.28 -18.44
C ASN A 130 -12.62 -24.54 -18.52
N ALA A 131 -12.34 -25.40 -19.50
CA ALA A 131 -13.03 -26.67 -19.68
C ALA A 131 -13.04 -27.53 -18.40
N ASP A 132 -12.01 -27.42 -17.56
CA ASP A 132 -11.85 -28.12 -16.27
C ASP A 132 -12.50 -27.40 -15.09
N GLU A 133 -13.41 -26.43 -15.32
CA GLU A 133 -14.05 -25.58 -14.30
C GLU A 133 -13.09 -24.73 -13.45
N HIS A 134 -11.80 -24.69 -13.76
CA HIS A 134 -10.85 -23.82 -13.08
C HIS A 134 -11.06 -22.37 -13.50
N ILE A 135 -11.12 -21.49 -12.48
CA ILE A 135 -11.26 -20.06 -12.69
C ILE A 135 -9.87 -19.48 -12.96
N ASN A 136 -9.68 -18.96 -14.15
CA ASN A 136 -8.50 -18.19 -14.51
C ASN A 136 -8.86 -16.70 -14.57
N TYR A 137 -7.93 -15.85 -14.14
CA TYR A 137 -8.05 -14.41 -14.29
C TYR A 137 -7.23 -13.96 -15.47
N ILE A 138 -7.87 -13.28 -16.40
CA ILE A 138 -7.21 -12.67 -17.55
C ILE A 138 -7.30 -11.15 -17.48
N ARG A 139 -6.26 -10.50 -17.95
CA ARG A 139 -6.26 -9.06 -18.24
C ARG A 139 -6.35 -8.86 -19.74
N LEU A 140 -7.35 -8.10 -20.17
CA LEU A 140 -7.53 -7.67 -21.54
C LEU A 140 -7.06 -6.23 -21.66
N GLN A 141 -6.21 -5.99 -22.67
CA GLN A 141 -5.81 -4.63 -23.08
C GLN A 141 -6.13 -4.48 -24.54
N SER A 142 -6.96 -3.49 -24.89
CA SER A 142 -7.44 -3.34 -26.26
C SER A 142 -7.20 -1.94 -26.80
N THR A 143 -6.99 -1.89 -28.12
CA THR A 143 -6.93 -0.67 -28.89
C THR A 143 -7.64 -0.87 -30.22
N VAL A 144 -8.32 0.17 -30.72
CA VAL A 144 -8.99 0.13 -32.04
C VAL A 144 -7.93 0.21 -33.13
N MET A 145 -8.09 -0.58 -34.19
CA MET A 145 -7.23 -0.52 -35.36
C MET A 145 -7.60 0.66 -36.28
N CYS A 146 -6.71 1.00 -37.21
CA CYS A 146 -6.87 2.19 -38.09
C CYS A 146 -8.15 2.18 -38.94
N ASP A 147 -8.71 1.00 -39.23
CA ASP A 147 -9.96 0.84 -39.97
C ASP A 147 -11.21 1.17 -39.14
N SER A 148 -11.07 1.39 -37.82
CA SER A 148 -12.17 1.67 -36.88
C SER A 148 -13.27 0.60 -36.84
N SER A 149 -13.08 -0.54 -37.50
CA SER A 149 -14.04 -1.64 -37.56
C SER A 149 -13.66 -2.81 -36.67
N THR A 150 -12.37 -2.92 -36.34
CA THR A 150 -11.79 -4.00 -35.57
C THR A 150 -10.97 -3.47 -34.38
N CYS A 151 -10.82 -4.27 -33.34
CA CYS A 151 -9.92 -3.96 -32.23
C CYS A 151 -8.88 -5.08 -32.05
N LEU A 152 -7.64 -4.68 -31.82
CA LEU A 152 -6.58 -5.57 -31.35
C LEU A 152 -6.66 -5.69 -29.83
N MET A 153 -6.67 -6.91 -29.35
CA MET A 153 -6.76 -7.23 -27.93
C MET A 153 -5.57 -8.09 -27.51
N ILE A 154 -4.92 -7.71 -26.43
CA ILE A 154 -3.87 -8.46 -25.77
C ILE A 154 -4.48 -9.12 -24.54
N MET A 155 -4.33 -10.43 -24.41
CA MET A 155 -4.80 -11.23 -23.30
C MET A 155 -3.62 -11.77 -22.49
N SER A 156 -3.57 -11.47 -21.20
CA SER A 156 -2.54 -11.93 -20.27
C SER A 156 -3.16 -12.71 -19.11
N ASP A 157 -2.58 -13.83 -18.74
CA ASP A 157 -2.95 -14.57 -17.54
C ASP A 157 -2.40 -13.85 -16.31
N ILE A 158 -3.31 -13.39 -15.45
CA ILE A 158 -2.99 -12.73 -14.19
C ILE A 158 -3.42 -13.56 -12.96
N SER A 159 -3.72 -14.86 -13.15
CA SER A 159 -4.20 -15.74 -12.07
C SER A 159 -3.18 -15.84 -10.93
N GLN A 160 -1.91 -15.98 -11.26
CA GLN A 160 -0.85 -16.04 -10.26
C GLN A 160 -0.69 -14.69 -9.52
N LEU A 161 -0.77 -13.59 -10.26
CA LEU A 161 -0.72 -12.24 -9.67
C LEU A 161 -1.88 -12.03 -8.68
N LYS A 162 -3.12 -12.39 -9.07
CA LYS A 162 -4.31 -12.28 -8.20
C LYS A 162 -4.19 -13.17 -6.97
N LYS A 163 -3.67 -14.41 -7.11
CA LYS A 163 -3.40 -15.31 -5.96
C LYS A 163 -2.41 -14.68 -4.99
N THR A 164 -1.30 -14.13 -5.50
CA THR A 164 -0.28 -13.49 -4.66
C THR A 164 -0.83 -12.26 -3.95
N ILE A 165 -1.59 -11.40 -4.65
CA ILE A 165 -2.22 -10.22 -4.05
C ILE A 165 -3.18 -10.63 -2.92
N ASN A 166 -4.04 -11.64 -3.16
CA ASN A 166 -4.98 -12.12 -2.15
C ASN A 166 -4.26 -12.75 -0.95
N LEU A 167 -3.21 -13.54 -1.19
CA LEU A 167 -2.39 -14.12 -0.12
C LEU A 167 -1.75 -13.01 0.73
N ASN A 168 -1.13 -12.03 0.10
CA ASN A 168 -0.52 -10.90 0.81
C ASN A 168 -1.56 -10.12 1.62
N ARG A 169 -2.75 -9.90 1.07
CA ARG A 169 -3.84 -9.23 1.78
C ARG A 169 -4.28 -10.03 3.02
N ASN A 170 -4.42 -11.34 2.89
CA ASN A 170 -4.77 -12.21 4.01
C ASN A 170 -3.67 -12.22 5.09
N LEU A 171 -2.39 -12.30 4.68
CA LEU A 171 -1.27 -12.24 5.62
C LEU A 171 -1.20 -10.90 6.35
N LEU A 172 -1.46 -9.79 5.66
CA LEU A 172 -1.50 -8.47 6.30
C LEU A 172 -2.65 -8.35 7.31
N ASN A 173 -3.82 -8.87 6.99
CA ASN A 173 -4.97 -8.87 7.90
C ASN A 173 -4.69 -9.74 9.13
N GLU A 174 -4.13 -10.93 8.94
CA GLU A 174 -3.78 -11.83 10.05
C GLU A 174 -2.67 -11.21 10.92
N ASN A 175 -1.66 -10.59 10.31
CA ASN A 175 -0.62 -9.88 11.07
C ASN A 175 -1.21 -8.77 11.94
N ARG A 176 -2.14 -7.95 11.39
CA ARG A 176 -2.84 -6.91 12.15
C ARG A 176 -3.63 -7.50 13.32
N ARG A 177 -4.32 -8.62 13.11
CA ARG A 177 -5.07 -9.31 14.16
C ARG A 177 -4.16 -9.77 15.29
N LEU A 178 -3.06 -10.46 14.95
CA LEU A 178 -2.09 -10.95 15.94
C LEU A 178 -1.44 -9.80 16.73
N MET A 179 -1.10 -8.70 16.07
CA MET A 179 -0.56 -7.51 16.73
C MET A 179 -1.57 -6.91 17.72
N LYS A 180 -2.85 -6.80 17.33
CA LYS A 180 -3.91 -6.32 18.23
C LYS A 180 -4.03 -7.22 19.48
N GLU A 181 -4.02 -8.54 19.30
CA GLU A 181 -4.06 -9.51 20.40
C GLU A 181 -2.83 -9.37 21.31
N LEU A 182 -1.63 -9.26 20.76
CA LEU A 182 -0.40 -9.05 21.53
C LEU A 182 -0.47 -7.79 22.39
N PHE A 183 -0.94 -6.67 21.83
CA PHE A 183 -1.09 -5.42 22.61
C PHE A 183 -2.10 -5.57 23.74
N GLN A 184 -3.21 -6.28 23.50
CA GLN A 184 -4.22 -6.53 24.53
C GLN A 184 -3.65 -7.40 25.68
N VAL A 185 -2.91 -8.45 25.34
CA VAL A 185 -2.25 -9.31 26.35
C VAL A 185 -1.23 -8.51 27.16
N GLN A 186 -0.37 -7.75 26.47
CA GLN A 186 0.64 -6.91 27.13
C GLN A 186 -0.01 -5.87 28.07
N GLU A 187 -1.11 -5.23 27.64
CA GLU A 187 -1.77 -4.25 28.47
C GLU A 187 -2.49 -4.90 29.68
N LYS A 188 -3.07 -6.10 29.48
CA LYS A 188 -3.65 -6.90 30.58
C LYS A 188 -2.60 -7.27 31.62
N GLU A 189 -1.42 -7.68 31.18
CA GLU A 189 -0.30 -8.01 32.07
C GLU A 189 0.17 -6.77 32.84
N ARG A 190 0.37 -5.64 32.15
CA ARG A 190 0.71 -4.37 32.79
C ARG A 190 -0.33 -3.95 33.84
N ARG A 191 -1.63 -4.18 33.56
CA ARG A 191 -2.72 -3.92 34.48
C ARG A 191 -2.65 -4.81 35.73
N SER A 192 -2.32 -6.10 35.56
CA SER A 192 -2.17 -7.04 36.67
C SER A 192 -0.99 -6.64 37.55
N LEU A 193 0.19 -6.39 36.94
CA LEU A 193 1.39 -5.97 37.67
C LEU A 193 1.18 -4.65 38.39
N ALA A 194 0.53 -3.67 37.79
CA ALA A 194 0.26 -2.41 38.46
C ALA A 194 -0.65 -2.57 39.68
N ARG A 195 -1.67 -3.44 39.61
CA ARG A 195 -2.53 -3.74 40.77
C ARG A 195 -1.76 -4.46 41.90
N GLU A 196 -1.01 -5.52 41.53
CA GLU A 196 -0.20 -6.28 42.52
C GLU A 196 0.80 -5.37 43.25
N LEU A 197 1.52 -4.51 42.49
CA LEU A 197 2.45 -3.55 43.07
C LEU A 197 1.74 -2.53 44.00
N HIS A 198 0.57 -2.05 43.59
CA HIS A 198 -0.22 -1.11 44.39
C HIS A 198 -0.72 -1.76 45.69
N ASP A 199 -1.27 -2.96 45.59
CA ASP A 199 -1.88 -3.66 46.71
C ASP A 199 -0.85 -4.16 47.71
N GLU A 200 0.24 -4.76 47.20
CA GLU A 200 1.27 -5.31 48.10
C GLU A 200 2.18 -4.20 48.66
N LEU A 201 2.89 -3.48 47.79
CA LEU A 201 3.88 -2.50 48.25
C LEU A 201 3.22 -1.26 48.87
N GLY A 202 2.10 -0.80 48.35
CA GLY A 202 1.38 0.33 48.91
C GLY A 202 0.85 0.06 50.33
N GLN A 203 0.34 -1.17 50.57
CA GLN A 203 -0.09 -1.59 51.92
C GLN A 203 1.10 -1.65 52.89
N TRP A 204 2.21 -2.28 52.51
CA TRP A 204 3.39 -2.34 53.38
C TRP A 204 3.95 -0.96 53.72
N LEU A 205 4.06 -0.04 52.73
CA LEU A 205 4.50 1.33 52.97
C LEU A 205 3.55 2.09 53.90
N THR A 206 2.25 1.84 53.79
CA THR A 206 1.27 2.44 54.68
C THR A 206 1.45 1.95 56.11
N VAL A 207 1.66 0.65 56.36
CA VAL A 207 1.92 0.09 57.68
C VAL A 207 3.22 0.67 58.25
N ILE A 208 4.32 0.69 57.47
CA ILE A 208 5.60 1.26 57.90
C ILE A 208 5.43 2.73 58.30
N ARG A 209 4.66 3.51 57.57
CA ARG A 209 4.40 4.94 57.87
C ARG A 209 3.61 5.10 59.18
N ILE A 210 2.58 4.28 59.40
CA ILE A 210 1.77 4.32 60.62
C ILE A 210 2.64 3.97 61.85
N GLU A 211 3.39 2.88 61.77
CA GLU A 211 4.29 2.46 62.88
C GLU A 211 5.37 3.51 63.15
N ASN A 212 5.91 4.13 62.12
CA ASN A 212 6.88 5.21 62.24
C ASN A 212 6.29 6.46 62.91
N GLU A 213 5.04 6.85 62.59
CA GLU A 213 4.32 7.94 63.28
C GLU A 213 4.10 7.59 64.76
N VAL A 214 3.75 6.35 65.08
CA VAL A 214 3.63 5.89 66.51
C VAL A 214 4.96 6.03 67.23
N ILE A 215 6.08 5.65 66.63
CA ILE A 215 7.41 5.83 67.24
C ILE A 215 7.74 7.31 67.48
N LEU A 216 7.51 8.16 66.49
CA LEU A 216 7.75 9.61 66.58
C LEU A 216 6.92 10.27 67.69
N ASN A 217 5.64 9.90 67.84
CA ASN A 217 4.74 10.45 68.83
C ASN A 217 5.06 10.00 70.26
N ASN A 218 5.73 8.85 70.43
CA ASN A 218 6.06 8.31 71.75
C ASN A 218 7.54 8.49 72.14
N THR A 219 8.32 9.24 71.31
CA THR A 219 9.78 9.37 71.55
C THR A 219 10.14 10.87 71.70
N PRO A 220 10.98 11.26 72.62
CA PRO A 220 11.47 12.64 72.81
C PRO A 220 12.10 13.16 71.48
N ALA A 221 11.75 14.36 71.06
CA ALA A 221 12.13 14.91 69.77
C ALA A 221 13.63 14.97 69.51
N ASP A 222 14.44 15.16 70.55
CA ASP A 222 15.91 15.26 70.47
C ASP A 222 16.62 13.93 70.65
N SER A 223 15.88 12.83 70.76
CA SER A 223 16.47 11.51 70.93
C SER A 223 17.04 10.93 69.62
N MET A 224 18.03 10.07 69.75
CA MET A 224 18.59 9.33 68.62
C MET A 224 17.54 8.45 67.94
N SER A 225 16.58 7.94 68.72
CA SER A 225 15.46 7.16 68.18
C SER A 225 14.52 8.01 67.32
N ALA A 226 14.23 9.26 67.71
CA ALA A 226 13.44 10.17 66.91
C ALA A 226 14.15 10.60 65.61
N ALA A 227 15.49 10.75 65.66
CA ALA A 227 16.28 11.00 64.45
C ALA A 227 16.26 9.81 63.49
N SER A 228 16.36 8.57 64.00
CA SER A 228 16.25 7.35 63.19
C SER A 228 14.84 7.18 62.59
N ALA A 229 13.80 7.46 63.38
CA ALA A 229 12.43 7.40 62.90
C ALA A 229 12.16 8.43 61.79
N ARG A 230 12.65 9.67 61.89
CA ARG A 230 12.60 10.64 60.79
C ARG A 230 13.26 10.15 59.53
N ALA A 231 14.46 9.56 59.62
CA ALA A 231 15.17 8.98 58.49
C ALA A 231 14.38 7.82 57.82
N ILE A 232 13.71 6.97 58.60
CA ILE A 232 12.82 5.91 58.11
C ILE A 232 11.64 6.53 57.37
N GLY A 233 11.01 7.59 57.93
CA GLY A 233 9.91 8.31 57.28
C GLY A 233 10.30 8.89 55.92
N ASP A 234 11.46 9.56 55.85
CA ASP A 234 12.01 10.10 54.61
C ASP A 234 12.29 9.01 53.57
N CYS A 235 12.85 7.88 54.00
CA CYS A 235 13.05 6.74 53.07
C CYS A 235 11.75 6.14 52.58
N THR A 236 10.74 5.98 53.48
CA THR A 236 9.42 5.44 53.12
C THR A 236 8.71 6.37 52.14
N GLN A 237 8.81 7.67 52.33
CA GLN A 237 8.24 8.66 51.39
C GLN A 237 8.91 8.57 50.02
N LYS A 238 10.23 8.52 49.93
CA LYS A 238 10.96 8.33 48.67
C LYS A 238 10.58 7.02 48.00
N MET A 239 10.44 5.92 48.73
CA MET A 239 9.98 4.65 48.18
C MET A 239 8.56 4.75 47.59
N ASN A 240 7.68 5.45 48.30
CA ASN A 240 6.31 5.67 47.81
C ASN A 240 6.31 6.48 46.52
N GLU A 241 7.13 7.53 46.42
CA GLU A 241 7.28 8.33 45.19
C GLU A 241 7.76 7.46 43.99
N VAL A 242 8.78 6.61 44.23
CA VAL A 242 9.29 5.68 43.18
C VAL A 242 8.24 4.66 42.76
N ILE A 243 7.48 4.11 43.71
CA ILE A 243 6.40 3.15 43.39
C ILE A 243 5.30 3.86 42.59
N HIS A 244 4.90 5.06 42.99
CA HIS A 244 3.92 5.84 42.17
C HIS A 244 4.42 6.11 40.77
N GLU A 245 5.68 6.47 40.59
CA GLU A 245 6.28 6.66 39.29
C GLU A 245 6.27 5.36 38.44
N MET A 246 6.61 4.21 39.07
CA MET A 246 6.53 2.90 38.39
C MET A 246 5.11 2.52 38.00
N LEU A 247 4.13 2.74 38.89
CA LEU A 247 2.72 2.50 38.59
C LEU A 247 2.21 3.35 37.42
N HIS A 248 2.58 4.61 37.35
CA HIS A 248 2.25 5.48 36.22
C HIS A 248 2.89 5.02 34.91
N LYS A 249 4.13 4.50 34.95
CA LYS A 249 4.78 3.91 33.74
C LYS A 249 4.11 2.61 33.32
N LEU A 250 3.68 1.77 34.28
CA LEU A 250 2.99 0.52 33.99
C LEU A 250 1.58 0.75 33.45
N ARG A 251 0.74 1.53 34.16
CA ARG A 251 -0.61 1.91 33.71
C ARG A 251 -1.15 3.11 34.50
N PRO A 252 -1.63 4.14 33.83
CA PRO A 252 -2.38 5.18 34.54
C PRO A 252 -3.73 4.62 34.98
N MET A 253 -3.90 4.42 36.29
CA MET A 253 -5.19 4.03 36.86
C MET A 253 -6.31 5.04 36.54
N LEU A 254 -5.93 6.28 36.29
CA LEU A 254 -6.81 7.37 35.88
C LEU A 254 -7.53 7.13 34.54
N LEU A 255 -6.91 6.39 33.61
CA LEU A 255 -7.54 6.08 32.32
C LEU A 255 -8.80 5.22 32.49
N ASP A 256 -8.80 4.32 33.49
CA ASP A 256 -9.93 3.44 33.79
C ASP A 256 -11.05 4.16 34.57
N THR A 257 -10.72 5.21 35.35
CA THR A 257 -11.65 5.87 36.27
C THR A 257 -12.15 7.20 35.75
N LEU A 258 -11.33 7.99 35.09
CA LEU A 258 -11.62 9.37 34.66
C LEU A 258 -11.70 9.55 33.14
N GLY A 259 -11.30 8.52 32.36
CA GLY A 259 -11.29 8.59 30.90
C GLY A 259 -10.00 9.20 30.32
N LEU A 260 -9.97 9.30 28.96
CA LEU A 260 -8.77 9.67 28.22
C LEU A 260 -8.30 11.09 28.51
N ILE A 261 -9.24 12.06 28.49
CA ILE A 261 -8.88 13.49 28.60
C ILE A 261 -8.22 13.79 29.95
N ASP A 262 -8.86 13.37 31.05
CA ASP A 262 -8.33 13.62 32.38
C ASP A 262 -7.01 12.90 32.62
N ALA A 263 -6.85 11.66 32.09
CA ALA A 263 -5.59 10.94 32.15
C ALA A 263 -4.47 11.67 31.37
N LEU A 264 -4.77 12.29 30.23
CA LEU A 264 -3.82 13.07 29.44
C LEU A 264 -3.45 14.40 30.14
N LEU A 265 -4.41 15.07 30.76
CA LEU A 265 -4.16 16.29 31.53
C LEU A 265 -3.25 16.01 32.75
N GLU A 266 -3.47 14.89 33.43
CA GLU A 266 -2.61 14.48 34.54
C GLU A 266 -1.20 14.08 34.02
N LEU A 267 -1.11 13.37 32.89
CA LEU A 267 0.17 13.08 32.23
C LEU A 267 0.94 14.37 31.92
N LYS A 268 0.24 15.39 31.34
CA LYS A 268 0.84 16.70 31.07
C LYS A 268 1.36 17.34 32.36
N ARG A 269 0.54 17.37 33.42
CA ARG A 269 0.92 17.99 34.70
C ARG A 269 2.18 17.36 35.30
N GLN A 270 2.22 16.04 35.36
CA GLN A 270 3.36 15.30 35.89
C GLN A 270 4.60 15.51 35.03
N TRP A 271 4.47 15.37 33.71
CA TRP A 271 5.57 15.54 32.79
C TRP A 271 6.18 16.95 32.88
N SER A 272 5.36 17.99 32.91
CA SER A 272 5.82 19.38 33.05
C SER A 272 6.48 19.66 34.40
N THR A 273 6.07 18.96 35.46
CA THR A 273 6.73 19.06 36.78
C THR A 273 8.14 18.48 36.77
N HIS A 274 8.33 17.35 36.07
CA HIS A 274 9.64 16.70 35.99
C HIS A 274 10.57 17.33 34.93
N HIS A 275 10.00 18.01 33.94
CA HIS A 275 10.73 18.60 32.82
C HIS A 275 10.41 20.08 32.61
N PRO A 276 10.67 20.96 33.63
CA PRO A 276 10.28 22.36 33.58
C PRO A 276 11.02 23.18 32.50
N GLN A 277 12.06 22.63 31.90
CA GLN A 277 12.83 23.25 30.83
C GLN A 277 12.12 23.18 29.46
N ILE A 278 11.07 22.35 29.31
CA ILE A 278 10.34 22.18 28.07
C ILE A 278 8.90 22.68 28.26
N ILE A 279 8.47 23.65 27.45
CA ILE A 279 7.09 24.12 27.44
C ILE A 279 6.24 23.11 26.67
N LEU A 280 5.29 22.45 27.39
CA LEU A 280 4.39 21.46 26.78
C LEU A 280 2.98 22.03 26.63
N GLU A 281 2.49 22.09 25.38
CA GLU A 281 1.15 22.49 25.03
C GLU A 281 0.28 21.27 24.67
N PHE A 282 -0.98 21.26 25.19
CA PHE A 282 -2.00 20.29 24.79
C PHE A 282 -3.17 20.99 24.18
N LYS A 283 -3.57 20.57 22.98
CA LYS A 283 -4.77 21.04 22.27
C LYS A 283 -5.70 19.86 22.04
N VAL A 284 -6.90 19.94 22.52
CA VAL A 284 -7.91 18.89 22.39
C VAL A 284 -9.17 19.49 21.78
N ASN A 285 -9.66 18.89 20.67
CA ASN A 285 -10.84 19.34 19.95
C ASN A 285 -11.78 18.16 19.63
N GLY A 286 -13.08 18.38 19.78
CA GLY A 286 -14.11 17.40 19.49
C GLY A 286 -14.52 16.53 20.68
N GLU A 287 -15.56 15.70 20.48
CA GLU A 287 -16.06 14.79 21.52
C GLU A 287 -15.23 13.52 21.55
N LEU A 288 -14.42 13.34 22.58
CA LEU A 288 -13.52 12.19 22.76
C LEU A 288 -13.96 11.21 23.85
N ASP A 289 -15.05 11.53 24.55
CA ASP A 289 -15.50 10.75 25.73
C ASP A 289 -16.10 9.39 25.39
N LYS A 290 -16.43 9.15 24.12
CA LYS A 290 -17.09 7.92 23.64
C LYS A 290 -16.19 7.02 22.81
N LEU A 291 -14.87 7.13 22.97
CA LEU A 291 -13.93 6.27 22.26
C LEU A 291 -13.86 4.90 22.91
N HIS A 292 -13.66 3.86 22.09
CA HIS A 292 -13.46 2.50 22.60
C HIS A 292 -12.20 2.42 23.49
N GLU A 293 -12.22 1.61 24.56
CA GLU A 293 -11.13 1.48 25.52
C GLU A 293 -9.76 1.19 24.83
N SER A 294 -9.75 0.38 23.79
CA SER A 294 -8.54 0.05 23.04
C SER A 294 -7.90 1.27 22.36
N ILE A 295 -8.73 2.21 21.86
CA ILE A 295 -8.28 3.46 21.24
C ILE A 295 -7.70 4.38 22.32
N ASN A 296 -8.41 4.53 23.45
CA ASN A 296 -7.95 5.33 24.59
C ASN A 296 -6.56 4.90 25.07
N ILE A 297 -6.37 3.59 25.25
CA ILE A 297 -5.10 3.01 25.64
C ILE A 297 -4.03 3.26 24.58
N ALA A 298 -4.34 3.04 23.30
CA ALA A 298 -3.39 3.22 22.22
C ALA A 298 -2.90 4.68 22.16
N ILE A 299 -3.82 5.66 22.19
CA ILE A 299 -3.49 7.09 22.18
C ILE A 299 -2.65 7.47 23.39
N PHE A 300 -3.06 7.06 24.57
CA PHE A 300 -2.30 7.33 25.79
C PHE A 300 -0.86 6.83 25.67
N ARG A 301 -0.67 5.60 25.23
CA ARG A 301 0.67 4.99 25.04
C ARG A 301 1.50 5.67 23.96
N ILE A 302 0.88 6.09 22.86
CA ILE A 302 1.55 6.82 21.79
C ILE A 302 2.04 8.17 22.29
N ILE A 303 1.19 8.91 23.02
CA ILE A 303 1.56 10.20 23.61
C ILE A 303 2.66 10.04 24.65
N GLN A 304 2.56 9.03 25.53
CA GLN A 304 3.58 8.71 26.52
C GLN A 304 4.94 8.43 25.85
N GLU A 305 4.97 7.63 24.80
CA GLU A 305 6.19 7.33 24.05
C GLU A 305 6.72 8.55 23.28
N GLY A 306 5.82 9.37 22.72
CA GLY A 306 6.20 10.62 22.07
C GLY A 306 6.89 11.58 23.05
N LEU A 307 6.32 11.76 24.22
CA LEU A 307 6.91 12.60 25.28
C LEU A 307 8.27 12.04 25.78
N ASN A 308 8.37 10.72 25.88
CA ASN A 308 9.63 10.06 26.25
C ASN A 308 10.71 10.28 25.17
N ASN A 309 10.34 10.20 23.89
CA ASN A 309 11.25 10.49 22.78
C ASN A 309 11.70 11.95 22.75
N ILE A 310 10.78 12.90 23.02
CA ILE A 310 11.12 14.32 23.12
C ILE A 310 12.16 14.53 24.22
N TYR A 311 11.92 14.01 25.42
CA TYR A 311 12.84 14.18 26.53
C TYR A 311 14.23 13.56 26.27
N ASN A 312 14.26 12.32 25.79
CA ASN A 312 15.52 11.58 25.66
C ASN A 312 16.34 11.94 24.43
N HIS A 313 15.70 12.47 23.36
CA HIS A 313 16.34 12.53 22.05
C HIS A 313 16.29 13.88 21.36
N SER A 314 15.32 14.77 21.71
CA SER A 314 15.08 15.97 20.89
C SER A 314 15.93 17.17 21.30
N GLU A 315 16.28 17.32 22.57
CA GLU A 315 16.85 18.56 23.12
C GLU A 315 15.93 19.79 22.91
N ALA A 316 14.62 19.54 22.84
CA ALA A 316 13.62 20.57 22.59
C ALA A 316 13.43 21.50 23.79
N THR A 317 12.98 22.72 23.51
CA THR A 317 12.51 23.69 24.50
C THR A 317 11.00 23.87 24.47
N TRP A 318 10.34 23.36 23.42
CA TRP A 318 8.90 23.43 23.21
C TRP A 318 8.41 22.14 22.55
N ALA A 319 7.22 21.69 22.98
CA ALA A 319 6.52 20.58 22.38
C ALA A 319 5.01 20.82 22.39
N GLN A 320 4.31 20.31 21.39
CA GLN A 320 2.85 20.40 21.28
C GLN A 320 2.27 19.01 20.99
N ILE A 321 1.17 18.71 21.67
CA ILE A 321 0.32 17.55 21.38
C ILE A 321 -1.06 18.07 21.01
N SER A 322 -1.52 17.72 19.82
CA SER A 322 -2.85 18.07 19.33
C SER A 322 -3.65 16.81 19.07
N LEU A 323 -4.83 16.70 19.65
CA LEU A 323 -5.75 15.59 19.48
C LEU A 323 -7.10 16.13 19.03
N SER A 324 -7.56 15.73 17.84
CA SER A 324 -8.86 16.16 17.32
C SER A 324 -9.64 14.99 16.73
N ARG A 325 -10.97 15.07 16.84
CA ARG A 325 -11.89 14.18 16.12
C ARG A 325 -12.43 14.94 14.92
N GLU A 326 -12.28 14.36 13.74
CA GLU A 326 -12.74 14.95 12.49
C GLU A 326 -13.55 13.93 11.70
N SER A 327 -14.60 14.41 11.03
CA SER A 327 -15.35 13.61 10.07
C SER A 327 -14.68 13.75 8.71
N ASP A 328 -14.18 12.65 8.16
CA ASP A 328 -13.59 12.63 6.82
C ASP A 328 -14.71 12.73 5.77
N LEU A 329 -14.78 13.86 5.09
CA LEU A 329 -15.79 14.14 4.07
C LEU A 329 -15.67 13.24 2.82
N GLU A 330 -14.50 12.67 2.57
CA GLU A 330 -14.27 11.79 1.41
C GLU A 330 -14.70 10.34 1.69
N CYS A 331 -14.52 9.86 2.93
CA CYS A 331 -14.83 8.47 3.31
C CYS A 331 -16.10 8.32 4.14
N MET A 332 -16.75 9.41 4.59
CA MET A 332 -17.86 9.41 5.55
C MET A 332 -17.55 8.68 6.88
N GLU A 333 -16.28 8.54 7.21
CA GLU A 333 -15.81 7.86 8.42
C GLU A 333 -15.25 8.90 9.40
N ASP A 334 -15.62 8.78 10.68
CA ASP A 334 -15.01 9.58 11.73
C ASP A 334 -13.59 9.11 11.98
N CYS A 335 -12.67 10.05 12.07
CA CYS A 335 -11.28 9.74 12.37
C CYS A 335 -10.73 10.61 13.50
N LEU A 336 -9.76 10.05 14.21
CA LEU A 336 -8.99 10.73 15.22
C LEU A 336 -7.65 11.14 14.65
N LEU A 337 -7.32 12.41 14.76
CA LEU A 337 -6.04 12.97 14.37
C LEU A 337 -5.23 13.28 15.62
N LEU A 338 -4.04 12.73 15.72
CA LEU A 338 -3.07 13.02 16.76
C LEU A 338 -1.80 13.55 16.13
N THR A 339 -1.38 14.75 16.51
CA THR A 339 -0.09 15.34 16.13
C THR A 339 0.76 15.53 17.37
N ILE A 340 2.01 15.09 17.31
CA ILE A 340 3.05 15.32 18.32
C ILE A 340 4.19 16.06 17.62
N GLU A 341 4.50 17.26 18.10
CA GLU A 341 5.48 18.15 17.50
C GLU A 341 6.47 18.66 18.54
N ASP A 342 7.75 18.75 18.18
CA ASP A 342 8.81 19.36 18.98
C ASP A 342 9.71 20.25 18.12
N ASN A 343 10.34 21.23 18.75
CA ASN A 343 11.30 22.14 18.14
C ASN A 343 12.76 21.73 18.36
N GLY A 344 13.03 20.46 18.59
CA GLY A 344 14.35 19.95 18.92
C GLY A 344 15.30 19.82 17.73
N LYS A 345 16.39 19.07 17.93
CA LYS A 345 17.44 18.88 16.92
C LYS A 345 17.01 18.09 15.68
N GLY A 346 15.85 17.43 15.74
CA GLY A 346 15.37 16.56 14.67
C GLY A 346 16.39 15.48 14.26
N TYR A 347 16.12 14.81 13.13
CA TYR A 347 17.03 13.81 12.57
C TYR A 347 16.75 13.57 11.08
N ASN A 348 17.73 12.99 10.37
CA ASN A 348 17.54 12.59 8.98
C ASN A 348 16.78 11.27 8.90
N ILE A 349 15.54 11.32 8.43
CA ILE A 349 14.62 10.17 8.32
C ILE A 349 15.23 9.01 7.50
N ASN A 350 16.06 9.32 6.48
CA ASN A 350 16.65 8.29 5.63
C ASN A 350 17.76 7.48 6.31
N GLN A 351 18.30 7.95 7.43
CA GLN A 351 19.43 7.32 8.11
C GLN A 351 19.08 6.51 9.35
N GLN A 352 17.92 6.71 9.99
CA GLN A 352 17.60 6.08 11.28
C GLN A 352 16.12 5.74 11.50
N PHE A 353 15.64 4.66 10.91
CA PHE A 353 14.41 3.96 11.38
C PHE A 353 14.72 2.88 12.43
N ARG A 354 15.65 3.08 13.34
CA ARG A 354 16.11 2.05 14.32
C ARG A 354 15.68 2.25 15.76
N GLY A 355 14.84 3.23 16.07
CA GLY A 355 14.31 3.40 17.44
C GLY A 355 13.15 2.43 17.68
N LEU A 356 13.24 1.59 18.73
CA LEU A 356 12.16 0.68 19.14
C LEU A 356 10.87 1.42 19.47
N GLY A 357 10.95 2.67 19.95
CA GLY A 357 9.79 3.49 20.31
C GLY A 357 8.93 3.88 19.11
N LEU A 358 9.54 4.42 18.03
CA LEU A 358 8.83 4.75 16.80
C LEU A 358 8.24 3.52 16.11
N LEU A 359 8.95 2.39 16.13
CA LEU A 359 8.47 1.13 15.63
C LEU A 359 7.23 0.67 16.40
N GLY A 360 7.27 0.68 17.73
CA GLY A 360 6.16 0.31 18.59
C GLY A 360 4.93 1.22 18.43
N MET A 361 5.13 2.54 18.22
CA MET A 361 4.05 3.47 17.89
C MET A 361 3.41 3.12 16.54
N ARG A 362 4.24 2.87 15.51
CA ARG A 362 3.77 2.52 14.16
C ARG A 362 2.98 1.21 14.17
N GLU A 363 3.50 0.18 14.82
CA GLU A 363 2.83 -1.12 14.93
C GLU A 363 1.47 -1.01 15.63
N ARG A 364 1.39 -0.22 16.70
CA ARG A 364 0.13 0.04 17.42
C ARG A 364 -0.88 0.77 16.57
N VAL A 365 -0.46 1.79 15.81
CA VAL A 365 -1.31 2.53 14.89
C VAL A 365 -1.82 1.61 13.77
N ILE A 366 -0.96 0.78 13.17
CA ILE A 366 -1.33 -0.17 12.12
C ILE A 366 -2.31 -1.23 12.66
N ALA A 367 -2.10 -1.73 13.88
CA ALA A 367 -3.01 -2.68 14.53
C ALA A 367 -4.43 -2.13 14.72
N MET A 368 -4.56 -0.79 14.86
CA MET A 368 -5.85 -0.07 14.93
C MET A 368 -6.38 0.35 13.56
N GLY A 369 -5.78 -0.09 12.45
CA GLY A 369 -6.20 0.29 11.10
C GLY A 369 -5.80 1.69 10.67
N GLY A 370 -4.98 2.38 11.46
CA GLY A 370 -4.57 3.76 11.22
C GLY A 370 -3.31 3.91 10.37
N THR A 371 -2.91 5.15 10.19
CA THR A 371 -1.70 5.55 9.49
C THR A 371 -0.84 6.46 10.38
N LEU A 372 0.49 6.31 10.29
CA LEU A 372 1.47 7.14 10.98
C LEU A 372 2.46 7.68 9.97
N SER A 373 2.66 8.99 9.98
CA SER A 373 3.71 9.68 9.22
C SER A 373 4.59 10.48 10.16
N VAL A 374 5.88 10.54 9.84
CA VAL A 374 6.88 11.31 10.59
C VAL A 374 7.55 12.27 9.63
N ARG A 375 7.69 13.52 10.05
CA ARG A 375 8.51 14.53 9.39
C ARG A 375 9.56 15.00 10.37
N SER A 376 10.80 14.96 9.97
CA SER A 376 11.93 15.47 10.77
C SER A 376 13.08 15.84 9.86
N ALA A 377 13.75 16.94 10.18
CA ALA A 377 14.99 17.34 9.54
C ALA A 377 15.95 17.86 10.61
N CYS A 378 17.26 17.86 10.30
CA CYS A 378 18.27 18.31 11.25
C CYS A 378 18.04 19.78 11.64
N ASN A 379 17.89 20.05 12.93
CA ASN A 379 17.60 21.35 13.55
C ASN A 379 16.21 21.95 13.21
N GLU A 380 15.28 21.14 12.70
CA GLU A 380 13.92 21.57 12.41
C GLU A 380 12.87 20.88 13.32
N GLY A 381 13.32 20.09 14.28
CA GLY A 381 12.44 19.34 15.17
C GLY A 381 11.86 18.08 14.55
N THR A 382 10.82 17.54 15.20
CA THR A 382 10.09 16.37 14.73
C THR A 382 8.60 16.56 14.83
N GLU A 383 7.88 16.17 13.79
CA GLU A 383 6.42 16.13 13.72
C GLU A 383 5.97 14.68 13.43
N ILE A 384 5.14 14.14 14.32
CA ILE A 384 4.52 12.82 14.17
C ILE A 384 3.02 13.04 13.99
N ASN A 385 2.50 12.64 12.83
CA ASN A 385 1.07 12.72 12.49
C ASN A 385 0.47 11.32 12.43
N ILE A 386 -0.62 11.11 13.15
CA ILE A 386 -1.32 9.85 13.28
C ILE A 386 -2.79 10.07 12.95
N LYS A 387 -3.34 9.22 12.08
CA LYS A 387 -4.78 9.16 11.77
C LYS A 387 -5.28 7.77 12.15
N LEU A 388 -6.28 7.70 13.03
CA LEU A 388 -6.93 6.47 13.47
C LEU A 388 -8.40 6.49 13.04
N PRO A 389 -8.93 5.46 12.37
CA PRO A 389 -10.36 5.35 12.12
C PRO A 389 -11.10 5.11 13.43
N ILE A 390 -12.25 5.76 13.61
CA ILE A 390 -13.17 5.49 14.70
C ILE A 390 -14.28 4.62 14.13
N GLU A 391 -14.23 3.31 14.39
CA GLU A 391 -15.35 2.44 14.09
C GLU A 391 -16.55 2.92 14.90
N HIS A 392 -17.65 3.26 14.24
CA HIS A 392 -18.92 3.39 14.93
C HIS A 392 -19.21 2.02 15.55
N SER A 393 -19.18 1.93 16.88
CA SER A 393 -19.67 0.74 17.57
C SER A 393 -21.13 0.57 17.15
N ASP A 394 -21.39 -0.44 16.33
CA ASP A 394 -22.75 -0.88 16.10
C ASP A 394 -23.42 -1.05 17.46
N TYR A 395 -24.46 -0.25 17.67
CA TYR A 395 -25.34 -0.36 18.81
C TYR A 395 -25.81 -1.82 18.89
N ASP A 396 -25.49 -2.48 20.01
CA ASP A 396 -26.18 -3.63 20.58
C ASP A 396 -27.02 -4.48 19.60
N GLU A 397 -26.42 -5.45 18.93
CA GLU A 397 -27.17 -6.58 18.35
C GLU A 397 -27.76 -7.53 19.40
N THR A 398 -27.82 -7.17 20.67
CA THR A 398 -28.35 -8.02 21.74
C THR A 398 -29.87 -7.86 22.02
N ASN A 399 -30.61 -7.13 21.15
CA ASN A 399 -32.03 -6.96 21.35
C ASN A 399 -32.91 -7.35 20.13
N LEU A 400 -32.60 -8.44 19.44
CA LEU A 400 -33.48 -8.98 18.40
C LEU A 400 -33.72 -10.48 18.61
N TYR A 401 -34.20 -10.86 19.78
CA TYR A 401 -35.01 -12.08 19.92
C TYR A 401 -36.36 -11.68 20.60
N PRO A 402 -37.45 -11.61 19.87
CA PRO A 402 -38.73 -11.68 20.52
C PRO A 402 -38.90 -13.14 21.05
N VAL A 403 -39.08 -13.21 22.35
CA VAL A 403 -39.68 -14.40 23.00
C VAL A 403 -41.12 -14.46 22.51
N ASP A 404 -41.42 -15.51 21.71
CA ASP A 404 -42.67 -16.25 21.75
C ASP A 404 -42.53 -17.56 20.92
#